data_0d039008549b0614d8e17986567b609e
#
_entry.id   0d039008549b0614d8e17986567b609e
#
_cell.length_a   1.000
_cell.length_b   1.000
_cell.length_c   1.000
_cell.angle_alpha   90.00
_cell.angle_beta   90.00
_cell.angle_gamma   90.00
#
_symmetry.space_group_name_H-M   'P 1'
#
loop_
_entity.id
_entity.type
_entity.pdbx_description
1 polymer ?
#
loop_
_entity_poly.entity_id
_entity_poly.type
_entity_poly.pdbx_seq_one_letter_code
_entity_poly.pdbx_strand_id
1 'polypeptide(L)'
;KTNVDSNIRLLDVPKRIIAKYEGKTGDDRLFAVPSNWSCNNILKNIGKQCGFKIKLTFHVGRHTFSTSLTLAKGMPIETVSRILGHTNIKTTQIYAKITNEKVSRDMELLSQKLAGLEKQLTATI
;
A
#
# COMPACT_ATOMS: atom_id res chain seq x y z
N LYS A 1 -17.94 7.47 5.25
CA LYS A 1 -17.36 6.16 5.58
C LYS A 1 -17.95 5.16 4.61
N THR A 2 -17.11 4.45 3.88
CA THR A 2 -17.53 3.44 2.90
C THR A 2 -17.79 2.13 3.65
N ASN A 3 -18.95 1.54 3.42
CA ASN A 3 -19.35 0.25 4.01
C ASN A 3 -18.83 -0.90 3.10
N VAL A 4 -17.52 -0.90 2.83
CA VAL A 4 -16.87 -1.89 1.96
C VAL A 4 -16.02 -2.80 2.84
N ASP A 5 -16.39 -4.07 2.90
CA ASP A 5 -15.57 -5.10 3.55
C ASP A 5 -14.29 -5.34 2.74
N SER A 6 -13.16 -5.25 3.43
CA SER A 6 -11.85 -5.48 2.82
C SER A 6 -11.10 -6.55 3.61
N ASN A 7 -11.11 -7.78 3.10
CA ASN A 7 -10.33 -8.88 3.64
C ASN A 7 -8.89 -8.79 3.13
N ILE A 8 -7.96 -8.39 3.99
CA ILE A 8 -6.56 -8.19 3.65
C ILE A 8 -5.71 -9.21 4.40
N ARG A 9 -4.93 -10.01 3.66
CA ARG A 9 -3.93 -10.88 4.27
C ARG A 9 -2.85 -10.05 4.94
N LEU A 10 -2.63 -10.26 6.23
CA LEU A 10 -1.58 -9.58 6.97
C LEU A 10 -0.19 -10.06 6.53
N LEU A 11 0.69 -9.10 6.28
CA LEU A 11 2.11 -9.35 6.06
C LEU A 11 2.82 -9.63 7.40
N ASP A 12 4.08 -10.09 7.36
CA ASP A 12 4.78 -10.54 8.57
C ASP A 12 5.05 -9.42 9.57
N VAL A 13 5.37 -8.21 9.10
CA VAL A 13 5.61 -7.05 9.99
C VAL A 13 4.34 -6.68 10.79
N PRO A 14 3.16 -6.48 10.17
CA PRO A 14 1.90 -6.31 10.91
C PRO A 14 1.61 -7.45 11.89
N LYS A 15 1.83 -8.71 11.51
CA LYS A 15 1.61 -9.86 12.42
C LYS A 15 2.48 -9.77 13.67
N ARG A 16 3.78 -9.45 13.52
CA ARG A 16 4.70 -9.26 14.64
C ARG A 16 4.27 -8.12 15.56
N ILE A 17 3.77 -7.02 14.97
CA ILE A 17 3.24 -5.89 15.77
C ILE A 17 2.02 -6.33 16.56
N ILE A 18 1.07 -7.03 15.93
CA ILE A 18 -0.13 -7.55 16.58
C ILE A 18 0.26 -8.45 17.76
N ALA A 19 1.08 -9.48 17.52
CA ALA A 19 1.53 -10.41 18.54
C ALA A 19 2.21 -9.71 19.75
N LYS A 20 2.91 -8.59 19.50
CA LYS A 20 3.54 -7.79 20.58
C LYS A 20 2.52 -7.11 21.50
N TYR A 21 1.33 -6.78 21.00
CA TYR A 21 0.32 -5.99 21.71
C TYR A 21 -0.93 -6.79 22.10
N GLU A 22 -1.04 -8.03 21.65
CA GLU A 22 -2.16 -8.93 21.98
C GLU A 22 -2.32 -9.08 23.49
N GLY A 23 -3.56 -8.98 23.98
CA GLY A 23 -3.90 -9.09 25.39
C GLY A 23 -3.46 -7.92 26.30
N LYS A 24 -2.93 -6.82 25.77
CA LYS A 24 -2.44 -5.69 26.58
C LYS A 24 -3.45 -4.59 26.84
N THR A 25 -4.61 -4.61 26.20
CA THR A 25 -5.62 -3.55 26.32
C THR A 25 -6.66 -3.79 27.40
N GLY A 26 -6.80 -5.03 27.90
CA GLY A 26 -7.83 -5.38 28.89
C GLY A 26 -9.28 -5.33 28.39
N ASP A 27 -9.47 -5.08 27.09
CA ASP A 27 -10.75 -5.07 26.37
C ASP A 27 -10.57 -5.73 24.98
N ASP A 28 -11.64 -5.82 24.18
CA ASP A 28 -11.63 -6.44 22.86
C ASP A 28 -10.83 -5.66 21.80
N ARG A 29 -10.22 -4.53 22.16
CA ARG A 29 -9.38 -3.75 21.23
C ARG A 29 -7.98 -4.31 21.17
N LEU A 30 -7.47 -4.44 19.94
CA LEU A 30 -6.10 -4.87 19.72
C LEU A 30 -5.06 -3.84 20.18
N PHE A 31 -5.39 -2.55 20.05
CA PHE A 31 -4.53 -1.43 20.43
C PHE A 31 -5.31 -0.38 21.22
N ALA A 32 -4.73 0.15 22.28
CA ALA A 32 -5.21 1.35 22.96
C ALA A 32 -4.85 2.60 22.13
N VAL A 33 -5.59 2.84 21.05
CA VAL A 33 -5.31 3.94 20.13
C VAL A 33 -6.04 5.21 20.60
N PRO A 34 -5.32 6.33 20.79
CA PRO A 34 -5.93 7.63 21.05
C PRO A 34 -6.82 8.10 19.90
N SER A 35 -7.49 9.23 20.07
CA SER A 35 -8.28 9.83 18.99
C SER A 35 -7.41 10.13 17.76
N ASN A 36 -8.02 10.15 16.56
CA ASN A 36 -7.32 10.45 15.31
C ASN A 36 -6.58 11.79 15.38
N TRP A 37 -7.17 12.79 16.03
CA TRP A 37 -6.53 14.08 16.26
C TRP A 37 -5.26 13.96 17.10
N SER A 38 -5.32 13.26 18.23
CA SER A 38 -4.18 13.01 19.12
C SER A 38 -3.07 12.25 18.40
N CYS A 39 -3.42 11.18 17.68
CA CYS A 39 -2.47 10.41 16.89
C CYS A 39 -1.74 11.27 15.83
N ASN A 40 -2.48 12.12 15.11
CA ASN A 40 -1.86 13.01 14.11
C ASN A 40 -0.94 14.05 14.76
N ASN A 41 -1.24 14.52 15.97
CA ASN A 41 -0.34 15.43 16.71
C ASN A 41 0.95 14.72 17.15
N ILE A 42 0.84 13.48 17.63
CA ILE A 42 2.01 12.65 17.97
C ILE A 42 2.87 12.43 16.72
N LEU A 43 2.25 12.04 15.58
CA LEU A 43 2.96 11.83 14.32
C LEU A 43 3.67 13.10 13.83
N LYS A 44 3.05 14.28 13.96
CA LYS A 44 3.70 15.56 13.61
C LYS A 44 4.93 15.82 14.47
N ASN A 45 4.87 15.52 15.77
CA ASN A 45 5.98 15.70 16.68
C ASN A 45 7.14 14.74 16.36
N ILE A 46 6.83 13.47 16.11
CA ILE A 46 7.80 12.46 15.64
C ILE A 46 8.46 12.95 14.34
N GLY A 47 7.66 13.40 13.36
CA GLY A 47 8.17 13.91 12.10
C GLY A 47 9.14 15.09 12.27
N LYS A 48 8.85 16.02 13.20
CA LYS A 48 9.74 17.14 13.54
C LYS A 48 11.05 16.64 14.15
N GLN A 49 10.98 15.72 15.11
CA GLN A 49 12.18 15.16 15.77
C GLN A 49 13.07 14.39 14.79
N CYS A 50 12.46 13.73 13.79
CA CYS A 50 13.17 13.03 12.71
C CYS A 50 13.65 13.97 11.58
N GLY A 51 13.41 15.27 11.65
CA GLY A 51 13.83 16.24 10.63
C GLY A 51 13.02 16.17 9.32
N PHE A 52 11.84 15.61 9.32
CA PHE A 52 11.01 15.55 8.11
C PHE A 52 10.52 16.94 7.72
N LYS A 53 10.68 17.29 6.44
CA LYS A 53 10.18 18.56 5.88
C LYS A 53 8.65 18.58 5.72
N ILE A 54 8.00 17.40 5.69
CA ILE A 54 6.57 17.24 5.56
C ILE A 54 5.92 16.97 6.92
N LYS A 55 4.67 17.42 7.10
CA LYS A 55 3.90 17.10 8.31
C LYS A 55 3.43 15.64 8.24
N LEU A 56 4.00 14.78 9.07
CA LEU A 56 3.61 13.38 9.14
C LEU A 56 2.17 13.26 9.70
N THR A 57 1.32 12.52 8.99
CA THR A 57 -0.08 12.25 9.35
C THR A 57 -0.51 10.88 8.84
N PHE A 58 -1.64 10.35 9.32
CA PHE A 58 -2.22 9.12 8.76
C PHE A 58 -2.49 9.24 7.26
N HIS A 59 -2.90 10.42 6.79
CA HIS A 59 -3.13 10.65 5.35
C HIS A 59 -1.83 10.51 4.55
N VAL A 60 -0.72 11.05 5.05
CA VAL A 60 0.60 10.90 4.43
C VAL A 60 1.04 9.42 4.44
N GLY A 61 0.83 8.71 5.55
CA GLY A 61 1.10 7.27 5.62
C GLY A 61 0.29 6.48 4.59
N ARG A 62 -1.01 6.78 4.47
CA ARG A 62 -1.90 6.16 3.47
C ARG A 62 -1.44 6.47 2.03
N HIS A 63 -1.02 7.71 1.77
CA HIS A 63 -0.47 8.11 0.47
C HIS A 63 0.81 7.32 0.15
N THR A 64 1.75 7.23 1.11
CA THR A 64 3.00 6.47 0.96
C THR A 64 2.74 4.99 0.72
N PHE A 65 1.79 4.39 1.45
CA PHE A 65 1.37 3.02 1.22
C PHE A 65 0.89 2.83 -0.23
N SER A 66 -0.01 3.70 -0.69
CA SER A 66 -0.61 3.59 -2.02
C SER A 66 0.40 3.79 -3.16
N THR A 67 1.37 4.68 -2.99
CA THR A 67 2.37 5.00 -4.01
C THR A 67 3.59 4.09 -3.94
N SER A 68 4.36 4.19 -2.87
CA SER A 68 5.70 3.61 -2.77
C SER A 68 5.70 2.13 -2.41
N LEU A 69 4.75 1.69 -1.58
CA LEU A 69 4.72 0.30 -1.09
C LEU A 69 3.86 -0.62 -1.95
N THR A 70 2.92 -0.09 -2.73
CA THR A 70 2.01 -0.91 -3.55
C THR A 70 2.15 -0.66 -5.04
N LEU A 71 1.71 0.50 -5.56
CA LEU A 71 1.73 0.79 -6.99
C LEU A 71 3.14 0.77 -7.59
N ALA A 72 4.13 1.35 -6.90
CA ALA A 72 5.52 1.32 -7.34
C ALA A 72 6.14 -0.09 -7.34
N LYS A 73 5.56 -1.03 -6.59
CA LYS A 73 5.96 -2.45 -6.55
C LYS A 73 5.14 -3.33 -7.51
N GLY A 74 4.31 -2.72 -8.35
CA GLY A 74 3.56 -3.43 -9.40
C GLY A 74 2.20 -3.97 -8.96
N MET A 75 1.71 -3.61 -7.76
CA MET A 75 0.35 -3.99 -7.37
C MET A 75 -0.67 -3.32 -8.29
N PRO A 76 -1.67 -4.05 -8.84
CA PRO A 76 -2.72 -3.46 -9.67
C PRO A 76 -3.50 -2.38 -8.92
N ILE A 77 -3.87 -1.32 -9.62
CA ILE A 77 -4.57 -0.17 -9.02
C ILE A 77 -5.94 -0.56 -8.44
N GLU A 78 -6.61 -1.53 -9.05
CA GLU A 78 -7.89 -2.08 -8.59
C GLU A 78 -7.72 -2.74 -7.23
N THR A 79 -6.65 -3.51 -7.05
CA THR A 79 -6.31 -4.15 -5.78
C THR A 79 -6.01 -3.11 -4.71
N VAL A 80 -5.22 -2.08 -5.04
CA VAL A 80 -4.92 -0.97 -4.12
C VAL A 80 -6.19 -0.22 -3.74
N SER A 81 -7.05 0.07 -4.71
CA SER A 81 -8.35 0.74 -4.49
C SER A 81 -9.21 -0.04 -3.49
N ARG A 82 -9.29 -1.36 -3.65
CA ARG A 82 -10.05 -2.24 -2.77
C ARG A 82 -9.46 -2.28 -1.35
N ILE A 83 -8.13 -2.40 -1.21
CA ILE A 83 -7.43 -2.36 0.08
C ILE A 83 -7.70 -1.04 0.81
N LEU A 84 -7.74 0.07 0.07
CA LEU A 84 -8.03 1.39 0.61
C LEU A 84 -9.51 1.60 0.95
N GLY A 85 -10.40 0.69 0.55
CA GLY A 85 -11.84 0.83 0.74
C GLY A 85 -12.46 1.95 -0.10
N HIS A 86 -11.88 2.26 -1.27
CA HIS A 86 -12.46 3.24 -2.18
C HIS A 86 -13.60 2.61 -2.98
N THR A 87 -14.76 3.24 -3.00
CA THR A 87 -15.90 2.85 -3.84
C THR A 87 -15.72 3.27 -5.29
N ASN A 88 -14.87 4.26 -5.56
CA ASN A 88 -14.56 4.76 -6.89
C ASN A 88 -13.06 4.72 -7.14
N ILE A 89 -12.64 3.98 -8.15
CA ILE A 89 -11.23 3.83 -8.53
C ILE A 89 -10.56 5.16 -8.90
N LYS A 90 -11.31 6.15 -9.38
CA LYS A 90 -10.80 7.49 -9.67
C LYS A 90 -10.10 8.12 -8.46
N THR A 91 -10.58 7.81 -7.25
CA THR A 91 -9.93 8.26 -6.01
C THR A 91 -8.53 7.66 -5.83
N THR A 92 -8.27 6.49 -6.39
CA THR A 92 -6.95 5.83 -6.34
C THR A 92 -6.06 6.27 -7.51
N GLN A 93 -6.64 6.66 -8.64
CA GLN A 93 -5.91 7.10 -9.84
C GLN A 93 -5.04 8.34 -9.59
N ILE A 94 -5.38 9.18 -8.61
CA ILE A 94 -4.54 10.31 -8.20
C ILE A 94 -3.13 9.88 -7.72
N TYR A 95 -2.98 8.63 -7.29
CA TYR A 95 -1.71 8.04 -6.86
C TYR A 95 -0.95 7.34 -8.00
N ALA A 96 -1.63 7.02 -9.10
CA ALA A 96 -1.11 6.23 -10.21
C ALA A 96 -0.54 7.16 -11.29
N LYS A 97 0.70 7.64 -11.09
CA LYS A 97 1.47 8.23 -12.19
C LYS A 97 2.13 7.12 -12.97
N ILE A 98 1.69 6.91 -14.21
CA ILE A 98 2.36 6.00 -15.14
C ILE A 98 3.57 6.75 -15.70
N THR A 99 4.78 6.27 -15.37
CA THR A 99 6.03 6.79 -15.93
C THR A 99 6.52 5.88 -17.05
N ASN A 100 7.38 6.41 -17.93
CA ASN A 100 8.00 5.61 -18.98
C ASN A 100 8.80 4.43 -18.42
N GLU A 101 9.47 4.62 -17.28
CA GLU A 101 10.20 3.56 -16.57
C GLU A 101 9.26 2.44 -16.12
N LYS A 102 8.05 2.80 -15.67
CA LYS A 102 7.05 1.78 -15.31
C LYS A 102 6.60 0.99 -16.52
N VAL A 103 6.33 1.66 -17.64
CA VAL A 103 5.94 0.99 -18.90
C VAL A 103 7.05 0.04 -19.35
N SER A 104 8.31 0.49 -19.39
CA SER A 104 9.45 -0.34 -19.78
C SER A 104 9.61 -1.57 -18.90
N ARG A 105 9.50 -1.40 -17.59
CA ARG A 105 9.58 -2.53 -16.64
C ARG A 105 8.42 -3.51 -16.78
N ASP A 106 7.21 -3.03 -16.99
CA ASP A 106 6.04 -3.88 -17.17
C ASP A 106 6.15 -4.68 -18.49
N MET A 107 6.71 -4.07 -19.56
CA MET A 107 6.98 -4.74 -20.82
C MET A 107 8.09 -5.80 -20.69
N GLU A 108 9.14 -5.54 -19.92
CA GLU A 108 10.18 -6.52 -19.65
C GLU A 108 9.65 -7.73 -18.88
N LEU A 109 8.82 -7.51 -17.88
CA LEU A 109 8.15 -8.60 -17.14
C LEU A 109 7.22 -9.41 -18.05
N LEU A 110 6.54 -8.76 -18.98
CA LEU A 110 5.72 -9.43 -19.99
C LEU A 110 6.57 -10.28 -20.91
N SER A 111 7.65 -9.74 -21.46
CA SER A 111 8.60 -10.48 -22.32
C SER A 111 9.14 -11.73 -21.61
N GLN A 112 9.56 -11.61 -20.36
CA GLN A 112 10.01 -12.77 -19.57
C GLN A 112 8.94 -13.86 -19.44
N LYS A 113 7.68 -13.47 -19.23
CA LYS A 113 6.55 -14.42 -19.15
C LYS A 113 6.24 -15.09 -20.48
N LEU A 114 6.47 -14.39 -21.59
CA LEU A 114 6.20 -14.89 -22.94
C LEU A 114 7.39 -15.62 -23.58
N ALA A 115 8.58 -15.57 -22.98
CA ALA A 115 9.81 -16.15 -23.55
C ALA A 115 9.68 -17.63 -23.93
N GLY A 116 8.86 -18.40 -23.23
CA GLY A 116 8.56 -19.79 -23.58
C GLY A 116 7.72 -19.93 -24.86
N LEU A 117 6.76 -19.05 -25.05
CA LEU A 117 5.90 -19.00 -26.25
C LEU A 117 6.67 -18.47 -27.47
N GLU A 118 7.51 -17.46 -27.28
CA GLU A 118 8.35 -16.89 -28.35
C GLU A 118 9.34 -17.91 -28.90
N LYS A 119 9.96 -18.75 -28.05
CA LYS A 119 10.82 -19.85 -28.50
C LYS A 119 10.07 -20.89 -29.31
N GLN A 120 8.83 -21.20 -28.99
CA GLN A 120 8.01 -22.14 -29.77
C GLN A 120 7.63 -21.55 -31.13
N LEU A 121 7.26 -20.26 -31.18
CA LEU A 121 6.91 -19.57 -32.43
C LEU A 121 8.11 -19.40 -33.35
N THR A 122 9.27 -19.01 -32.84
CA THR A 122 10.50 -18.84 -33.65
C THR A 122 11.09 -20.16 -34.14
N ALA A 123 10.82 -21.27 -33.45
CA ALA A 123 11.23 -22.60 -33.91
C ALA A 123 10.35 -23.15 -35.05
N THR A 124 9.19 -22.51 -35.33
CA THR A 124 8.23 -22.94 -36.37
C THR A 124 8.31 -22.09 -37.64
N ILE A 125 9.11 -20.99 -37.63
CA ILE A 125 9.40 -20.13 -38.78
C ILE A 125 10.77 -20.50 -39.33
#